data_e471c599577e5ddfd6fa295c950923aa
#
_entry.id   e471c599577e5ddfd6fa295c950923aa
#
_cell.length_a   1.000
_cell.length_b   1.000
_cell.length_c   1.000
_cell.angle_alpha   90.00
_cell.angle_beta   90.00
_cell.angle_gamma   90.00
#
_symmetry.space_group_name_H-M   'P 1'
#
loop_
_entity.id
_entity.type
_entity.pdbx_description
1 polymer ?
#
loop_
_entity_poly.entity_id
_entity_poly.type
_entity_poly.pdbx_seq_one_letter_code
_entity_poly.pdbx_strand_id
1 'polypeptide(L)'
;MIALGIDVGLRTTAYAVCRVNGSKLKPLDDGQINTTTSFSLPQRLTLIFNVLSRVIEEFRPQVLILEKLYSHYRHPVTLGLLAQVRGVVVLLSDKYNLKFYEYSPTQAKKAILGRGDAKAPQVKRMVESMLSKRVKSQHIADAYSLVITFSHQIRMERFYD
;
A
#
# COMPACT_ATOMS: atom_id res chain seq x y z
N MET A 1 2.92 6.90 15.29
CA MET A 1 3.23 7.41 13.94
C MET A 1 2.07 7.17 12.98
N ILE A 2 2.02 7.91 11.86
CA ILE A 2 1.05 7.66 10.79
C ILE A 2 1.77 6.99 9.63
N ALA A 3 1.18 5.92 9.12
CA ALA A 3 1.73 5.12 8.01
C ALA A 3 0.75 5.12 6.83
N LEU A 4 1.29 5.21 5.63
CA LEU A 4 0.57 5.17 4.36
C LEU A 4 1.00 3.93 3.57
N GLY A 5 0.12 2.96 3.42
CA GLY A 5 0.28 1.79 2.54
C GLY A 5 -0.36 2.05 1.18
N ILE A 6 0.31 1.67 0.11
CA ILE A 6 -0.20 1.88 -1.25
C ILE A 6 -0.08 0.58 -2.06
N ASP A 7 -1.22 0.09 -2.54
CA ASP A 7 -1.31 -0.95 -3.56
C ASP A 7 -1.32 -0.29 -4.94
N VAL A 8 -0.23 -0.46 -5.69
CA VAL A 8 0.04 0.26 -6.93
C VAL A 8 -0.53 -0.48 -8.13
N GLY A 9 -1.38 0.20 -8.89
CA GLY A 9 -1.88 -0.29 -10.17
C GLY A 9 -2.24 0.85 -11.11
N LEU A 10 -2.08 0.65 -12.43
CA LEU A 10 -2.38 1.71 -13.39
C LEU A 10 -3.89 1.93 -13.55
N ARG A 11 -4.71 0.88 -13.50
CA ARG A 11 -6.18 1.01 -13.53
C ARG A 11 -6.75 1.41 -12.19
N THR A 12 -6.23 0.81 -11.14
CA THR A 12 -6.65 1.05 -9.77
C THR A 12 -5.43 1.11 -8.88
N THR A 13 -5.18 2.25 -8.28
CA THR A 13 -4.24 2.41 -7.16
C THR A 13 -5.07 2.56 -5.90
N ALA A 14 -4.77 1.80 -4.86
CA ALA A 14 -5.46 1.94 -3.57
C ALA A 14 -4.49 2.40 -2.49
N TYR A 15 -5.02 3.09 -1.48
CA TYR A 15 -4.24 3.51 -0.33
C TYR A 15 -4.98 3.24 0.98
N ALA A 16 -4.20 3.12 2.04
CA ALA A 16 -4.69 3.01 3.41
C ALA A 16 -3.79 3.83 4.34
N VAL A 17 -4.41 4.70 5.13
CA VAL A 17 -3.75 5.54 6.14
C VAL A 17 -4.11 5.03 7.51
N CYS A 18 -3.11 4.70 8.32
CA CYS A 18 -3.32 4.24 9.69
C CYS A 18 -2.43 4.98 10.69
N ARG A 19 -2.98 5.20 11.88
CA ARG A 19 -2.15 5.47 13.05
C ARG A 19 -1.64 4.16 13.63
N VAL A 20 -0.33 4.04 13.73
CA VAL A 20 0.38 2.86 14.25
C VAL A 20 0.91 3.18 15.64
N ASN A 21 0.50 2.39 16.65
CA ASN A 21 1.01 2.47 18.01
C ASN A 21 1.30 1.05 18.53
N GLY A 22 2.56 0.63 18.40
CA GLY A 22 2.94 -0.77 18.62
C GLY A 22 2.16 -1.70 17.69
N SER A 23 1.45 -2.68 18.25
CA SER A 23 0.56 -3.60 17.51
C SER A 23 -0.83 -3.05 17.23
N LYS A 24 -1.19 -1.90 17.81
CA LYS A 24 -2.51 -1.30 17.62
C LYS A 24 -2.51 -0.44 16.37
N LEU A 25 -3.45 -0.76 15.48
CA LEU A 25 -3.69 -0.02 14.25
C LEU A 25 -5.05 0.67 14.34
N LYS A 26 -5.07 1.98 14.09
CA LYS A 26 -6.30 2.75 13.96
C LYS A 26 -6.39 3.25 12.52
N PRO A 27 -7.32 2.73 11.70
CA PRO A 27 -7.60 3.30 10.39
C PRO A 27 -7.98 4.78 10.50
N LEU A 28 -7.40 5.61 9.64
CA LEU A 28 -7.73 7.03 9.53
C LEU A 28 -8.48 7.31 8.24
N ASP A 29 -7.99 6.77 7.11
CA ASP A 29 -8.59 6.91 5.80
C ASP A 29 -8.19 5.75 4.89
N ASP A 30 -8.98 5.49 3.86
CA ASP A 30 -8.68 4.59 2.77
C ASP A 30 -9.42 4.99 1.49
N GLY A 31 -8.85 4.66 0.34
CA GLY A 31 -9.49 4.98 -0.92
C GLY A 31 -8.88 4.28 -2.12
N GLN A 32 -9.55 4.49 -3.25
CA GLN A 32 -9.10 4.01 -4.56
C GLN A 32 -9.05 5.16 -5.57
N ILE A 33 -8.02 5.13 -6.38
CA ILE A 33 -7.80 6.04 -7.51
C ILE A 33 -8.00 5.21 -8.77
N ASN A 34 -9.13 5.40 -9.42
CA ASN A 34 -9.46 4.68 -10.65
C ASN A 34 -9.12 5.53 -11.86
N THR A 35 -8.38 4.95 -12.81
CA THR A 35 -8.07 5.57 -14.08
C THR A 35 -8.69 4.78 -15.23
N THR A 36 -8.98 5.43 -16.34
CA THR A 36 -9.54 4.81 -17.53
C THR A 36 -8.57 4.85 -18.70
N THR A 37 -8.80 4.00 -19.70
CA THR A 37 -8.00 3.98 -20.93
C THR A 37 -8.31 5.18 -21.86
N SER A 38 -9.36 5.95 -21.58
CA SER A 38 -9.65 7.22 -22.26
C SER A 38 -8.65 8.33 -21.89
N PHE A 39 -7.96 8.18 -20.74
CA PHE A 39 -6.90 9.10 -20.35
C PHE A 39 -5.55 8.64 -20.89
N SER A 40 -4.75 9.59 -21.38
CA SER A 40 -3.37 9.33 -21.74
C SER A 40 -2.57 8.88 -20.50
N LEU A 41 -1.45 8.20 -20.72
CA LEU A 41 -0.59 7.76 -19.62
C LEU A 41 -0.14 8.93 -18.71
N PRO A 42 0.33 10.08 -19.22
CA PRO A 42 0.63 11.24 -18.37
C PRO A 42 -0.55 11.71 -17.52
N GLN A 43 -1.75 11.77 -18.08
CA GLN A 43 -2.96 12.17 -17.34
C GLN A 43 -3.29 11.19 -16.20
N ARG A 44 -3.12 9.89 -16.44
CA ARG A 44 -3.34 8.86 -15.42
C ARG A 44 -2.31 8.97 -14.28
N LEU A 45 -1.04 9.16 -14.62
CA LEU A 45 0.02 9.36 -13.62
C LEU A 45 -0.19 10.64 -12.82
N THR A 46 -0.58 11.74 -13.48
CA THR A 46 -0.89 13.01 -12.83
C THR A 46 -2.07 12.88 -11.86
N LEU A 47 -3.13 12.16 -12.24
CA LEU A 47 -4.26 11.91 -11.34
C LEU A 47 -3.81 11.17 -10.06
N ILE A 48 -3.04 10.09 -10.22
CA ILE A 48 -2.51 9.31 -9.09
C ILE A 48 -1.63 10.20 -8.20
N PHE A 49 -0.69 10.95 -8.80
CA PHE A 49 0.18 11.87 -8.09
C PHE A 49 -0.60 12.90 -7.27
N ASN A 50 -1.58 13.56 -7.87
CA ASN A 50 -2.35 14.63 -7.23
C ASN A 50 -3.20 14.11 -6.07
N VAL A 51 -3.85 12.95 -6.23
CA VAL A 51 -4.68 12.37 -5.17
C VAL A 51 -3.80 11.93 -4.00
N LEU A 52 -2.70 11.22 -4.26
CA LEU A 52 -1.79 10.78 -3.21
C LEU A 52 -1.09 11.97 -2.51
N SER A 53 -0.74 13.03 -3.25
CA SER A 53 -0.20 14.26 -2.66
C SER A 53 -1.18 14.87 -1.64
N ARG A 54 -2.48 14.98 -1.98
CA ARG A 54 -3.51 15.47 -1.06
C ARG A 54 -3.63 14.61 0.19
N VAL A 55 -3.63 13.28 0.03
CA VAL A 55 -3.66 12.34 1.16
C VAL A 55 -2.44 12.56 2.08
N ILE A 56 -1.25 12.72 1.50
CA ILE A 56 -0.03 12.96 2.25
C ILE A 56 -0.09 14.32 2.98
N GLU A 57 -0.55 15.36 2.32
CA GLU A 57 -0.67 16.72 2.89
C GLU A 57 -1.71 16.76 4.04
N GLU A 58 -2.82 16.04 3.89
CA GLU A 58 -3.89 15.97 4.89
C GLU A 58 -3.47 15.18 6.13
N PHE A 59 -2.98 13.95 5.94
CA PHE A 59 -2.70 13.04 7.06
C PHE A 59 -1.27 13.12 7.59
N ARG A 60 -0.33 13.72 6.83
CA ARG A 60 1.09 13.88 7.17
C ARG A 60 1.73 12.58 7.68
N PRO A 61 1.70 11.50 6.89
CA PRO A 61 2.35 10.24 7.28
C PRO A 61 3.85 10.43 7.44
N GLN A 62 4.47 9.62 8.28
CA GLN A 62 5.93 9.57 8.46
C GLN A 62 6.57 8.48 7.63
N VAL A 63 5.77 7.52 7.18
CA VAL A 63 6.24 6.38 6.40
C VAL A 63 5.30 6.10 5.22
N LEU A 64 5.90 5.71 4.09
CA LEU A 64 5.23 5.23 2.90
C LEU A 64 5.67 3.79 2.64
N ILE A 65 4.70 2.90 2.40
CA ILE A 65 4.92 1.46 2.29
C ILE A 65 4.35 0.96 0.97
N LEU A 66 5.17 0.27 0.19
CA LEU A 66 4.79 -0.34 -1.09
C LEU A 66 4.98 -1.85 -1.08
N GLU A 67 4.28 -2.53 -1.99
CA GLU A 67 4.63 -3.89 -2.37
C GLU A 67 5.86 -3.88 -3.30
N LYS A 68 6.80 -4.81 -3.09
CA LYS A 68 7.95 -4.99 -3.99
C LYS A 68 7.48 -5.40 -5.38
N LEU A 69 8.06 -4.79 -6.40
CA LEU A 69 7.83 -5.20 -7.77
C LEU A 69 8.54 -6.54 -8.05
N TYR A 70 7.77 -7.54 -8.46
CA TYR A 70 8.30 -8.85 -8.82
C TYR A 70 8.25 -9.09 -10.32
N SER A 71 9.31 -9.66 -10.87
CA SER A 71 9.49 -9.96 -12.30
C SER A 71 8.65 -11.14 -12.81
N HIS A 72 7.80 -11.75 -11.98
CA HIS A 72 6.92 -12.85 -12.41
C HIS A 72 5.72 -12.42 -13.27
N TYR A 73 5.64 -11.15 -13.62
CA TYR A 73 4.67 -10.69 -14.60
C TYR A 73 5.00 -11.25 -15.99
N ARG A 74 4.10 -12.10 -16.51
CA ARG A 74 4.25 -12.74 -17.82
C ARG A 74 4.16 -11.76 -18.99
N HIS A 75 3.80 -10.48 -18.75
CA HIS A 75 3.60 -9.46 -19.76
C HIS A 75 4.53 -8.25 -19.51
N PRO A 76 5.61 -8.10 -20.29
CA PRO A 76 6.58 -7.00 -20.14
C PRO A 76 5.95 -5.61 -20.23
N VAL A 77 4.94 -5.42 -21.10
CA VAL A 77 4.23 -4.14 -21.23
C VAL A 77 3.50 -3.76 -19.94
N THR A 78 2.81 -4.71 -19.32
CA THR A 78 2.11 -4.48 -18.04
C THR A 78 3.09 -4.14 -16.93
N LEU A 79 4.24 -4.84 -16.89
CA LEU A 79 5.30 -4.55 -15.93
C LEU A 79 5.87 -3.13 -16.13
N GLY A 80 6.11 -2.73 -17.37
CA GLY A 80 6.58 -1.39 -17.71
C GLY A 80 5.61 -0.29 -17.27
N LEU A 81 4.32 -0.48 -17.50
CA LEU A 81 3.29 0.46 -17.05
C LEU A 81 3.20 0.54 -15.53
N LEU A 82 3.27 -0.60 -14.85
CA LEU A 82 3.26 -0.66 -13.39
C LEU A 82 4.50 0.01 -12.78
N ALA A 83 5.68 -0.18 -13.40
CA ALA A 83 6.92 0.48 -12.97
C ALA A 83 6.83 2.01 -13.05
N GLN A 84 6.15 2.55 -14.06
CA GLN A 84 5.95 4.01 -14.18
C GLN A 84 5.05 4.56 -13.06
N VAL A 85 3.93 3.91 -12.76
CA VAL A 85 3.08 4.30 -11.60
C VAL A 85 3.87 4.21 -10.31
N ARG A 86 4.62 3.13 -10.13
CA ARG A 86 5.47 2.94 -8.97
C ARG A 86 6.52 4.05 -8.83
N GLY A 87 7.16 4.45 -9.93
CA GLY A 87 8.12 5.56 -9.93
C GLY A 87 7.52 6.87 -9.41
N VAL A 88 6.28 7.17 -9.80
CA VAL A 88 5.53 8.34 -9.30
C VAL A 88 5.32 8.24 -7.78
N VAL A 89 4.95 7.06 -7.27
CA VAL A 89 4.71 6.87 -5.83
C VAL A 89 6.02 6.94 -5.03
N VAL A 90 7.09 6.35 -5.55
CA VAL A 90 8.43 6.41 -4.91
C VAL A 90 8.93 7.86 -4.86
N LEU A 91 8.72 8.63 -5.93
CA LEU A 91 9.07 10.05 -5.95
C LEU A 91 8.35 10.86 -4.85
N LEU A 92 7.10 10.52 -4.53
CA LEU A 92 6.37 11.15 -3.42
C LEU A 92 7.05 10.93 -2.07
N SER A 93 7.71 9.80 -1.84
CA SER A 93 8.40 9.54 -0.58
C SER A 93 9.55 10.53 -0.34
N ASP A 94 10.34 10.83 -1.36
CA ASP A 94 11.41 11.83 -1.28
C ASP A 94 10.85 13.25 -1.19
N LYS A 95 9.94 13.60 -2.10
CA LYS A 95 9.29 14.93 -2.14
C LYS A 95 8.69 15.36 -0.80
N TYR A 96 8.11 14.44 -0.05
CA TYR A 96 7.46 14.71 1.24
C TYR A 96 8.28 14.23 2.45
N ASN A 97 9.55 13.84 2.23
CA ASN A 97 10.47 13.36 3.26
C ASN A 97 9.89 12.22 4.11
N LEU A 98 9.29 11.23 3.45
CA LEU A 98 8.72 10.04 4.09
C LEU A 98 9.75 8.91 4.13
N LYS A 99 9.83 8.17 5.24
CA LYS A 99 10.60 6.93 5.26
C LYS A 99 9.94 5.90 4.34
N PHE A 100 10.73 5.27 3.48
CA PHE A 100 10.25 4.36 2.46
C PHE A 100 10.50 2.90 2.84
N TYR A 101 9.45 2.07 2.78
CA TYR A 101 9.52 0.65 3.06
C TYR A 101 8.87 -0.17 1.95
N GLU A 102 9.37 -1.40 1.75
CA GLU A 102 8.87 -2.32 0.75
C GLU A 102 8.76 -3.74 1.31
N TYR A 103 7.64 -4.38 1.04
CA TYR A 103 7.42 -5.77 1.40
C TYR A 103 7.02 -6.62 0.20
N SER A 104 7.50 -7.86 0.17
CA SER A 104 7.05 -8.81 -0.84
C SER A 104 5.60 -9.25 -0.56
N PRO A 105 4.84 -9.70 -1.61
CA PRO A 105 3.52 -10.28 -1.41
C PRO A 105 3.52 -11.43 -0.39
N THR A 106 4.56 -12.24 -0.41
CA THR A 106 4.73 -13.36 0.54
C THR A 106 4.92 -12.87 1.97
N GLN A 107 5.71 -11.79 2.19
CA GLN A 107 5.88 -11.20 3.50
C GLN A 107 4.56 -10.62 4.04
N ALA A 108 3.81 -9.90 3.20
CA ALA A 108 2.51 -9.35 3.56
C ALA A 108 1.51 -10.47 3.94
N LYS A 109 1.41 -11.53 3.15
CA LYS A 109 0.54 -12.67 3.47
C LYS A 109 0.96 -13.40 4.75
N LYS A 110 2.26 -13.62 4.96
CA LYS A 110 2.78 -14.23 6.20
C LYS A 110 2.47 -13.38 7.43
N ALA A 111 2.62 -12.07 7.34
CA ALA A 111 2.34 -11.15 8.45
C ALA A 111 0.85 -11.19 8.88
N ILE A 112 -0.07 -11.44 7.93
CA ILE A 112 -1.51 -11.42 8.18
C ILE A 112 -2.06 -12.80 8.57
N LEU A 113 -1.62 -13.87 7.88
CA LEU A 113 -2.18 -15.21 7.99
C LEU A 113 -1.19 -16.28 8.47
N GLY A 114 0.06 -15.90 8.77
CA GLY A 114 1.11 -16.82 9.16
C GLY A 114 1.66 -17.67 7.99
N ARG A 115 1.10 -17.57 6.79
CA ARG A 115 1.49 -18.34 5.60
C ARG A 115 1.49 -17.50 4.33
N GLY A 116 2.47 -17.75 3.44
CA GLY A 116 2.67 -16.93 2.24
C GLY A 116 1.82 -17.33 1.02
N ASP A 117 1.16 -18.48 1.05
CA ASP A 117 0.31 -19.04 -0.02
C ASP A 117 -1.16 -18.62 0.09
N ALA A 118 -1.50 -17.79 1.05
CA ALA A 118 -2.86 -17.33 1.29
C ALA A 118 -3.49 -16.67 0.06
N LYS A 119 -4.77 -16.96 -0.18
CA LYS A 119 -5.54 -16.36 -1.28
C LYS A 119 -6.05 -14.97 -0.90
N ALA A 120 -6.20 -14.08 -1.89
CA ALA A 120 -6.64 -12.70 -1.71
C ALA A 120 -7.93 -12.56 -0.85
N PRO A 121 -9.01 -13.36 -1.04
CA PRO A 121 -10.19 -13.24 -0.18
C PRO A 121 -9.95 -13.60 1.30
N GLN A 122 -8.97 -14.45 1.58
CA GLN A 122 -8.59 -14.78 2.96
C GLN A 122 -7.85 -13.62 3.62
N VAL A 123 -6.93 -12.97 2.86
CA VAL A 123 -6.23 -11.77 3.30
C VAL A 123 -7.23 -10.67 3.63
N LYS A 124 -8.18 -10.39 2.74
CA LYS A 124 -9.20 -9.37 2.96
C LYS A 124 -10.01 -9.62 4.24
N ARG A 125 -10.52 -10.83 4.42
CA ARG A 125 -11.30 -11.19 5.62
C ARG A 125 -10.49 -11.00 6.91
N MET A 126 -9.20 -11.38 6.90
CA MET A 126 -8.35 -11.22 8.07
C MET A 126 -8.06 -9.73 8.34
N VAL A 127 -7.78 -8.94 7.31
CA VAL A 127 -7.61 -7.47 7.43
C VAL A 127 -8.86 -6.84 8.05
N GLU A 128 -10.06 -7.18 7.55
CA GLU A 128 -11.33 -6.69 8.09
C GLU A 128 -11.52 -7.06 9.57
N SER A 129 -11.14 -8.29 9.94
CA SER A 129 -11.18 -8.76 11.33
C SER A 129 -10.20 -7.99 12.22
N MET A 130 -8.95 -7.82 11.79
CA MET A 130 -7.91 -7.12 12.55
C MET A 130 -8.22 -5.64 12.76
N LEU A 131 -8.89 -5.02 11.79
CA LEU A 131 -9.26 -3.60 11.84
C LEU A 131 -10.66 -3.37 12.44
N SER A 132 -11.43 -4.43 12.69
CA SER A 132 -12.86 -4.35 13.06
C SER A 132 -13.65 -3.45 12.11
N LYS A 133 -13.31 -3.49 10.81
CA LYS A 133 -13.84 -2.60 9.77
C LYS A 133 -14.03 -3.35 8.45
N ARG A 134 -15.17 -3.16 7.79
CA ARG A 134 -15.37 -3.61 6.41
C ARG A 134 -14.54 -2.78 5.44
N VAL A 135 -13.90 -3.43 4.46
CA VAL A 135 -13.12 -2.79 3.39
C VAL A 135 -13.83 -2.95 2.04
N LYS A 136 -13.94 -1.85 1.30
CA LYS A 136 -14.72 -1.81 0.05
C LYS A 136 -14.19 -2.71 -1.05
N SER A 137 -12.87 -2.93 -1.12
CA SER A 137 -12.26 -3.72 -2.19
C SER A 137 -11.07 -4.54 -1.74
N GLN A 138 -10.62 -5.48 -2.60
CA GLN A 138 -9.38 -6.22 -2.40
C GLN A 138 -8.16 -5.29 -2.41
N HIS A 139 -8.10 -4.32 -3.33
CA HIS A 139 -7.00 -3.36 -3.42
C HIS A 139 -6.81 -2.54 -2.13
N ILE A 140 -7.91 -2.11 -1.50
CA ILE A 140 -7.84 -1.44 -0.20
C ILE A 140 -7.34 -2.40 0.89
N ALA A 141 -7.78 -3.67 0.88
CA ALA A 141 -7.28 -4.67 1.82
C ALA A 141 -5.78 -4.92 1.62
N ASP A 142 -5.30 -4.94 0.38
CA ASP A 142 -3.88 -5.11 0.06
C ASP A 142 -3.06 -3.90 0.55
N ALA A 143 -3.56 -2.67 0.39
CA ALA A 143 -2.94 -1.48 0.96
C ALA A 143 -2.86 -1.52 2.50
N TYR A 144 -3.93 -1.94 3.18
CA TYR A 144 -3.90 -2.18 4.63
C TYR A 144 -2.93 -3.28 5.03
N SER A 145 -2.82 -4.34 4.23
CA SER A 145 -1.91 -5.45 4.51
C SER A 145 -0.44 -5.01 4.61
N LEU A 146 -0.06 -4.02 3.81
CA LEU A 146 1.28 -3.42 3.86
C LEU A 146 1.52 -2.68 5.17
N VAL A 147 0.54 -1.91 5.66
CA VAL A 147 0.65 -1.21 6.94
C VAL A 147 0.68 -2.19 8.11
N ILE A 148 -0.11 -3.26 8.07
CA ILE A 148 -0.09 -4.32 9.10
C ILE A 148 1.28 -4.99 9.13
N THR A 149 1.83 -5.33 7.96
CA THR A 149 3.16 -5.94 7.83
C THR A 149 4.24 -5.04 8.45
N PHE A 150 4.21 -3.77 8.11
CA PHE A 150 5.10 -2.76 8.70
C PHE A 150 4.98 -2.70 10.23
N SER A 151 3.76 -2.68 10.77
CA SER A 151 3.55 -2.61 12.21
C SER A 151 4.10 -3.83 12.96
N HIS A 152 4.01 -5.02 12.36
CA HIS A 152 4.59 -6.24 12.91
C HIS A 152 6.13 -6.19 12.89
N GLN A 153 6.73 -5.70 11.82
CA GLN A 153 8.17 -5.65 11.67
C GLN A 153 8.82 -4.66 12.63
N ILE A 154 8.33 -3.43 12.75
CA ILE A 154 8.88 -2.45 13.70
C ILE A 154 8.72 -2.89 15.16
N ARG A 155 7.73 -3.74 15.45
CA ARG A 155 7.58 -4.35 16.77
C ARG A 155 8.69 -5.36 17.04
N MET A 156 9.00 -6.20 16.05
CA MET A 156 10.09 -7.19 16.20
C MET A 156 11.44 -6.51 16.40
N GLU A 157 11.74 -5.46 15.63
CA GLU A 157 12.99 -4.70 15.77
C GLU A 157 13.17 -4.16 17.19
N ARG A 158 12.12 -3.67 17.84
CA ARG A 158 12.15 -3.15 19.22
C ARG A 158 12.34 -4.21 20.32
N PHE A 159 12.22 -5.49 20.00
CA PHE A 159 12.49 -6.58 20.97
C PHE A 159 13.95 -7.05 20.93
N TYR A 160 14.71 -6.65 19.92
CA TYR A 160 16.12 -7.03 19.74
C TYR A 160 17.10 -5.87 20.05
N ASP A 161 16.58 -4.66 20.28
CA ASP A 161 17.32 -3.51 20.83
C ASP A 161 17.17 -3.44 22.37
#